data_d1c8b59ca741400dc8b30cd53120bded
#
_entry.id   d1c8b59ca741400dc8b30cd53120bded
#
_cell.length_a   1.000
_cell.length_b   1.000
_cell.length_c   1.000
_cell.angle_alpha   90.00
_cell.angle_beta   90.00
_cell.angle_gamma   90.00
#
_symmetry.space_group_name_H-M   'P 1'
#
loop_
_entity.id
_entity.type
_entity.pdbx_description
1 polymer ?
#
loop_
_entity_poly.entity_id
_entity_poly.type
_entity_poly.pdbx_seq_one_letter_code
_entity_poly.pdbx_strand_id
1 'polypeptide(L)'
;MRNAFHTWTRVLLAGSVALALVAPATARKGRHWTDLAEILFQMNEASKHLHTLSANLEYTKVTVLVDDKSTESGQLFFSRGKAEEIRIDMLKPENKVLLFKKNRGEIYLPKINQIQEYNLEQKSDMVQQFLLLGFGTDAKELKEAYVVKYVREEDLDEDSTVLLELVPRRQNVLVQISKIHLWVNEESWLPAQQKFFESSGDYLIARYSGVKVNRPLPNSKFELNAPSNAKRIKMN
;
A
#
# COMPACT_ATOMS: atom_id res chain seq x y z
N MET A 1 80.51 -32.78 37.32
CA MET A 1 79.71 -33.94 37.73
C MET A 1 78.28 -33.68 37.41
N ARG A 2 77.65 -34.53 36.62
CA ARG A 2 76.21 -34.87 36.53
C ARG A 2 75.23 -33.88 35.86
N ASN A 3 75.01 -34.14 34.61
CA ASN A 3 73.78 -34.43 33.84
C ASN A 3 72.48 -33.82 34.35
N ALA A 4 71.89 -33.02 33.50
CA ALA A 4 70.46 -32.74 33.51
C ALA A 4 69.86 -32.94 32.11
N PHE A 5 68.89 -33.83 32.03
CA PHE A 5 68.15 -34.25 30.84
C PHE A 5 67.21 -33.17 30.33
N HIS A 6 67.23 -32.90 29.03
CA HIS A 6 66.19 -32.11 28.34
C HIS A 6 65.06 -33.05 27.95
N THR A 7 63.89 -32.81 28.52
CA THR A 7 62.58 -33.35 28.07
C THR A 7 61.92 -32.39 27.12
N TRP A 8 61.80 -32.75 25.86
CA TRP A 8 61.06 -32.01 24.85
C TRP A 8 59.59 -32.42 24.91
N THR A 9 58.72 -31.48 25.35
CA THR A 9 57.28 -31.65 25.31
C THR A 9 56.79 -31.17 23.94
N ARG A 10 56.27 -32.07 23.12
CA ARG A 10 55.62 -31.76 21.83
C ARG A 10 54.22 -31.29 22.12
N VAL A 11 53.92 -30.00 21.89
CA VAL A 11 52.55 -29.45 21.86
C VAL A 11 51.96 -29.74 20.48
N LEU A 12 51.00 -30.67 20.45
CA LEU A 12 50.14 -30.87 19.27
C LEU A 12 49.06 -29.81 19.23
N LEU A 13 49.20 -28.83 18.33
CA LEU A 13 48.14 -27.91 17.98
C LEU A 13 47.11 -28.65 17.10
N ALA A 14 45.98 -29.05 17.69
CA ALA A 14 44.82 -29.51 16.94
C ALA A 14 44.09 -28.31 16.35
N GLY A 15 44.36 -28.02 15.07
CA GLY A 15 43.61 -27.03 14.32
C GLY A 15 42.20 -27.55 13.99
N SER A 16 41.19 -27.04 14.71
CA SER A 16 39.77 -27.28 14.37
C SER A 16 39.42 -26.44 13.16
N VAL A 17 39.38 -27.04 11.99
CA VAL A 17 38.76 -26.42 10.79
C VAL A 17 37.27 -26.44 10.98
N ALA A 18 36.67 -25.28 11.36
CA ALA A 18 35.25 -25.09 11.33
C ALA A 18 34.76 -24.98 9.87
N LEU A 19 34.25 -26.08 9.36
CA LEU A 19 33.57 -26.11 8.06
C LEU A 19 32.22 -25.32 8.20
N ALA A 20 32.24 -24.06 7.80
CA ALA A 20 30.99 -23.28 7.70
C ALA A 20 30.14 -23.91 6.58
N LEU A 21 29.13 -24.64 6.95
CA LEU A 21 28.02 -25.05 6.06
C LEU A 21 27.30 -23.81 5.60
N VAL A 22 27.72 -23.26 4.45
CA VAL A 22 26.90 -22.29 3.70
C VAL A 22 25.71 -23.07 3.16
N ALA A 23 24.59 -22.99 3.87
CA ALA A 23 23.33 -23.48 3.34
C ALA A 23 23.04 -22.72 2.04
N PRO A 24 22.79 -23.42 0.91
CA PRO A 24 22.39 -22.73 -0.30
C PRO A 24 21.09 -21.97 0.03
N ALA A 25 21.09 -20.64 -0.17
CA ALA A 25 19.86 -19.88 -0.20
C ALA A 25 18.98 -20.54 -1.28
N THR A 26 17.98 -21.29 -0.86
CA THR A 26 16.97 -21.82 -1.78
C THR A 26 16.29 -20.59 -2.37
N ALA A 27 16.72 -20.19 -3.55
CA ALA A 27 15.98 -19.21 -4.35
C ALA A 27 14.55 -19.74 -4.42
N ARG A 28 13.62 -19.03 -3.77
CA ARG A 28 12.19 -19.27 -3.88
C ARG A 28 11.90 -19.20 -5.38
N LYS A 29 11.67 -20.34 -6.00
CA LYS A 29 11.26 -20.40 -7.41
C LYS A 29 9.86 -19.80 -7.43
N GLY A 30 9.76 -18.50 -7.67
CA GLY A 30 8.50 -17.78 -7.77
C GLY A 30 7.61 -18.49 -8.77
N ARG A 31 6.36 -18.71 -8.43
CA ARG A 31 5.36 -19.15 -9.39
C ARG A 31 5.27 -18.04 -10.43
N HIS A 32 5.54 -18.34 -11.69
CA HIS A 32 5.45 -17.38 -12.77
C HIS A 32 3.98 -17.15 -13.12
N TRP A 33 3.46 -15.95 -12.84
CA TRP A 33 2.08 -15.59 -13.10
C TRP A 33 1.97 -15.08 -14.56
N THR A 34 1.22 -15.80 -15.38
CA THR A 34 0.97 -15.42 -16.77
C THR A 34 -0.51 -15.23 -17.06
N ASP A 35 -1.39 -15.74 -16.20
CA ASP A 35 -2.83 -15.69 -16.39
C ASP A 35 -3.47 -14.59 -15.52
N LEU A 36 -3.98 -13.57 -16.18
CA LEU A 36 -4.73 -12.48 -15.54
C LEU A 36 -5.96 -12.99 -14.76
N ALA A 37 -6.60 -14.07 -15.21
CA ALA A 37 -7.78 -14.60 -14.54
C ALA A 37 -7.41 -15.18 -13.18
N GLU A 38 -6.28 -15.86 -13.09
CA GLU A 38 -5.77 -16.40 -11.83
C GLU A 38 -5.35 -15.28 -10.86
N ILE A 39 -4.64 -14.25 -11.35
CA ILE A 39 -4.26 -13.08 -10.54
C ILE A 39 -5.51 -12.42 -9.95
N LEU A 40 -6.51 -12.15 -10.78
CA LEU A 40 -7.76 -11.52 -10.33
C LEU A 40 -8.56 -12.43 -9.39
N PHE A 41 -8.48 -13.74 -9.56
CA PHE A 41 -9.08 -14.70 -8.62
C PHE A 41 -8.43 -14.59 -7.23
N GLN A 42 -7.10 -14.58 -7.15
CA GLN A 42 -6.38 -14.45 -5.89
C GLN A 42 -6.68 -13.11 -5.20
N MET A 43 -6.69 -12.00 -5.95
CA MET A 43 -7.07 -10.68 -5.43
C MET A 43 -8.51 -10.69 -4.87
N ASN A 44 -9.44 -11.34 -5.56
CA ASN A 44 -10.82 -11.46 -5.14
C ASN A 44 -10.96 -12.27 -3.85
N GLU A 45 -10.24 -13.38 -3.73
CA GLU A 45 -10.23 -14.19 -2.49
C GLU A 45 -9.64 -13.39 -1.32
N ALA A 46 -8.52 -12.68 -1.52
CA ALA A 46 -7.97 -11.79 -0.50
C ALA A 46 -8.96 -10.71 -0.07
N SER A 47 -9.67 -10.11 -1.04
CA SER A 47 -10.70 -9.10 -0.79
C SER A 47 -11.86 -9.62 0.06
N LYS A 48 -12.37 -10.83 -0.19
CA LYS A 48 -13.47 -11.43 0.57
C LYS A 48 -13.12 -11.63 2.05
N HIS A 49 -11.86 -11.91 2.35
CA HIS A 49 -11.36 -12.13 3.71
C HIS A 49 -10.82 -10.86 4.39
N LEU A 50 -10.84 -9.72 3.70
CA LEU A 50 -10.38 -8.45 4.26
C LEU A 50 -11.47 -7.79 5.09
N HIS A 51 -11.30 -7.75 6.42
CA HIS A 51 -12.21 -7.07 7.36
C HIS A 51 -11.61 -5.76 7.88
N THR A 52 -10.34 -5.79 8.22
CA THR A 52 -9.61 -4.59 8.65
C THR A 52 -8.22 -4.56 8.05
N LEU A 53 -7.70 -3.36 7.82
CA LEU A 53 -6.33 -3.16 7.37
C LEU A 53 -5.74 -1.92 8.02
N SER A 54 -4.48 -1.98 8.37
CA SER A 54 -3.65 -0.81 8.65
C SER A 54 -2.33 -0.90 7.91
N ALA A 55 -1.85 0.22 7.38
CA ALA A 55 -0.59 0.30 6.67
C ALA A 55 0.04 1.68 6.85
N ASN A 56 1.36 1.78 6.72
CA ASN A 56 1.99 3.05 6.46
C ASN A 56 1.72 3.44 5.01
N LEU A 57 1.49 4.72 4.78
CA LEU A 57 1.23 5.31 3.48
C LEU A 57 2.30 6.35 3.16
N GLU A 58 2.91 6.23 2.02
CA GLU A 58 3.69 7.28 1.37
C GLU A 58 2.97 7.71 0.09
N TYR A 59 2.66 9.00 -0.02
CA TYR A 59 1.93 9.57 -1.13
C TYR A 59 2.77 10.63 -1.81
N THR A 60 3.19 10.38 -3.04
CA THR A 60 4.07 11.26 -3.82
C THR A 60 3.35 11.80 -5.03
N LYS A 61 3.30 13.13 -5.16
CA LYS A 61 2.88 13.82 -6.38
C LYS A 61 4.11 14.28 -7.15
N VAL A 62 4.12 14.03 -8.46
CA VAL A 62 5.16 14.49 -9.38
C VAL A 62 4.54 15.35 -10.48
N THR A 63 4.99 16.61 -10.57
CA THR A 63 4.62 17.54 -11.66
C THR A 63 5.78 17.56 -12.66
N VAL A 64 5.61 16.79 -13.73
CA VAL A 64 6.71 16.48 -14.67
C VAL A 64 7.24 17.73 -15.37
N LEU A 65 6.36 18.67 -15.75
CA LEU A 65 6.75 19.85 -16.52
C LEU A 65 7.78 20.75 -15.78
N VAL A 66 7.68 20.83 -14.46
CA VAL A 66 8.53 21.69 -13.61
C VAL A 66 9.48 20.87 -12.73
N ASP A 67 9.54 19.56 -12.95
CA ASP A 67 10.35 18.61 -12.16
C ASP A 67 10.14 18.76 -10.64
N ASP A 68 8.89 19.03 -10.24
CA ASP A 68 8.51 19.18 -8.83
C ASP A 68 8.02 17.85 -8.26
N LYS A 69 8.51 17.53 -7.08
CA LYS A 69 8.14 16.33 -6.35
C LYS A 69 7.79 16.66 -4.92
N SER A 70 6.55 16.39 -4.53
CA SER A 70 6.10 16.51 -3.15
C SER A 70 5.71 15.15 -2.59
N THR A 71 6.13 14.87 -1.35
CA THR A 71 5.83 13.60 -0.67
C THR A 71 5.16 13.88 0.67
N GLU A 72 4.04 13.23 0.89
CA GLU A 72 3.34 13.18 2.16
C GLU A 72 3.43 11.76 2.73
N SER A 73 3.53 11.63 4.04
CA SER A 73 3.55 10.31 4.70
C SER A 73 2.59 10.25 5.87
N GLY A 74 2.05 9.07 6.10
CA GLY A 74 1.06 8.87 7.13
C GLY A 74 0.68 7.40 7.32
N GLN A 75 -0.55 7.19 7.77
CA GLN A 75 -1.10 5.86 8.03
C GLN A 75 -2.49 5.73 7.43
N LEU A 76 -2.75 4.60 6.80
CA LEU A 76 -4.05 4.19 6.29
C LEU A 76 -4.68 3.18 7.24
N PHE A 77 -5.98 3.35 7.51
CA PHE A 77 -6.81 2.40 8.23
C PHE A 77 -8.09 2.14 7.43
N PHE A 78 -8.43 0.88 7.30
CA PHE A 78 -9.65 0.42 6.64
C PHE A 78 -10.42 -0.52 7.56
N SER A 79 -11.73 -0.42 7.54
CA SER A 79 -12.63 -1.36 8.22
C SER A 79 -13.86 -1.63 7.36
N ARG A 80 -14.17 -2.92 7.20
CA ARG A 80 -15.39 -3.41 6.57
C ARG A 80 -16.33 -3.92 7.65
N GLY A 81 -17.09 -2.98 8.25
CA GLY A 81 -18.12 -3.29 9.24
C GLY A 81 -19.51 -3.26 8.62
N LYS A 82 -20.46 -2.53 9.24
CA LYS A 82 -21.80 -2.25 8.65
C LYS A 82 -21.71 -1.42 7.35
N ALA A 83 -20.67 -0.64 7.23
CA ALA A 83 -20.27 0.09 6.03
C ALA A 83 -18.74 0.11 5.97
N GLU A 84 -18.19 0.31 4.79
CA GLU A 84 -16.77 0.52 4.63
C GLU A 84 -16.37 1.90 5.17
N GLU A 85 -15.32 1.91 5.96
CA GLU A 85 -14.76 3.11 6.56
C GLU A 85 -13.27 3.16 6.27
N ILE A 86 -12.80 4.33 5.82
CA ILE A 86 -11.38 4.59 5.55
C ILE A 86 -10.97 5.80 6.35
N ARG A 87 -9.85 5.68 7.05
CA ARG A 87 -9.18 6.80 7.68
C ARG A 87 -7.75 6.88 7.18
N ILE A 88 -7.31 8.09 6.83
CA ILE A 88 -5.93 8.38 6.50
C ILE A 88 -5.45 9.50 7.44
N ASP A 89 -4.45 9.18 8.25
CA ASP A 89 -3.77 10.14 9.11
C ASP A 89 -2.47 10.56 8.39
N MET A 90 -2.48 11.69 7.67
CA MET A 90 -1.24 12.28 7.15
C MET A 90 -0.49 12.97 8.27
N LEU A 91 0.79 12.67 8.39
CA LEU A 91 1.65 13.11 9.49
C LEU A 91 2.73 14.09 9.02
N LYS A 92 3.15 14.01 7.78
CA LYS A 92 4.18 14.87 7.18
C LYS A 92 3.80 15.24 5.76
N PRO A 93 4.20 16.43 5.26
CA PRO A 93 4.82 17.54 6.00
C PRO A 93 3.85 18.23 6.97
N GLU A 94 2.54 18.17 6.71
CA GLU A 94 1.50 18.76 7.54
C GLU A 94 0.50 17.70 8.00
N ASN A 95 0.06 17.83 9.26
CA ASN A 95 -0.95 16.93 9.80
C ASN A 95 -2.31 17.23 9.14
N LYS A 96 -2.95 16.20 8.65
CA LYS A 96 -4.36 16.23 8.23
C LYS A 96 -4.99 14.84 8.41
N VAL A 97 -6.27 14.81 8.71
CA VAL A 97 -7.03 13.57 8.84
C VAL A 97 -8.09 13.53 7.77
N LEU A 98 -8.08 12.47 6.97
CA LEU A 98 -9.12 12.19 5.99
C LEU A 98 -9.94 11.02 6.52
N LEU A 99 -11.25 11.19 6.55
CA LEU A 99 -12.19 10.17 7.00
C LEU A 99 -13.30 10.00 5.96
N PHE A 100 -13.46 8.78 5.48
CA PHE A 100 -14.50 8.42 4.51
C PHE A 100 -15.40 7.36 5.11
N LYS A 101 -16.71 7.64 5.10
CA LYS A 101 -17.76 6.76 5.61
C LYS A 101 -18.96 6.82 4.68
N LYS A 102 -19.36 5.69 4.09
CA LYS A 102 -20.47 5.66 3.13
C LYS A 102 -20.31 6.78 2.07
N ASN A 103 -21.26 7.68 2.03
CA ASN A 103 -21.34 8.78 1.06
C ASN A 103 -20.78 10.11 1.61
N ARG A 104 -20.00 10.08 2.68
CA ARG A 104 -19.43 11.27 3.32
C ARG A 104 -17.91 11.19 3.40
N GLY A 105 -17.26 12.27 2.98
CA GLY A 105 -15.85 12.52 3.22
C GLY A 105 -15.66 13.71 4.14
N GLU A 106 -14.74 13.60 5.09
CA GLU A 106 -14.33 14.70 5.97
C GLU A 106 -12.81 14.83 5.94
N ILE A 107 -12.32 16.06 5.76
CA ILE A 107 -10.89 16.37 5.86
C ILE A 107 -10.71 17.38 6.99
N TYR A 108 -10.08 16.96 8.07
CA TYR A 108 -9.71 17.85 9.16
C TYR A 108 -8.31 18.41 8.95
N LEU A 109 -8.18 19.72 8.99
CA LEU A 109 -6.97 20.49 8.85
C LEU A 109 -6.64 21.17 10.19
N PRO A 110 -5.84 20.52 11.07
CA PRO A 110 -5.57 21.04 12.43
C PRO A 110 -4.95 22.43 12.43
N LYS A 111 -4.05 22.74 11.48
CA LYS A 111 -3.33 24.01 11.37
C LYS A 111 -4.26 25.23 11.32
N ILE A 112 -5.43 25.08 10.70
CA ILE A 112 -6.43 26.15 10.56
C ILE A 112 -7.73 25.81 11.29
N ASN A 113 -7.73 24.73 12.09
CA ASN A 113 -8.88 24.24 12.85
C ASN A 113 -10.18 24.15 12.02
N GLN A 114 -10.07 23.54 10.83
CA GLN A 114 -11.15 23.48 9.84
C GLN A 114 -11.45 22.04 9.44
N ILE A 115 -12.73 21.73 9.27
CA ILE A 115 -13.22 20.48 8.71
C ILE A 115 -13.90 20.80 7.38
N GLN A 116 -13.42 20.19 6.30
CA GLN A 116 -14.02 20.22 4.98
C GLN A 116 -14.92 18.98 4.85
N GLU A 117 -16.19 19.18 4.51
CA GLU A 117 -17.19 18.12 4.37
C GLU A 117 -17.57 17.94 2.90
N TYR A 118 -17.45 16.71 2.40
CA TYR A 118 -17.75 16.33 1.03
C TYR A 118 -18.94 15.38 1.01
N ASN A 119 -19.94 15.69 0.16
CA ASN A 119 -20.98 14.72 -0.18
C ASN A 119 -20.47 13.84 -1.33
N LEU A 120 -20.35 12.53 -1.08
CA LEU A 120 -19.83 11.57 -2.03
C LEU A 120 -20.92 10.78 -2.77
N GLU A 121 -22.23 11.07 -2.56
CA GLU A 121 -23.32 10.35 -3.22
C GLU A 121 -23.19 10.34 -4.74
N GLN A 122 -22.72 11.44 -5.32
CA GLN A 122 -22.47 11.56 -6.76
C GLN A 122 -21.00 11.29 -7.16
N LYS A 123 -20.10 11.18 -6.17
CA LYS A 123 -18.64 11.01 -6.36
C LYS A 123 -18.11 9.76 -5.65
N SER A 124 -19.01 8.94 -5.09
CA SER A 124 -18.64 7.71 -4.36
C SER A 124 -17.74 6.80 -5.20
N ASP A 125 -18.03 6.70 -6.48
CA ASP A 125 -17.26 5.89 -7.41
C ASP A 125 -15.81 6.37 -7.54
N MET A 126 -15.56 7.68 -7.54
CA MET A 126 -14.18 8.21 -7.61
C MET A 126 -13.41 7.89 -6.34
N VAL A 127 -14.01 8.10 -5.17
CA VAL A 127 -13.35 7.84 -3.89
C VAL A 127 -13.07 6.35 -3.70
N GLN A 128 -14.06 5.50 -4.00
CA GLN A 128 -13.88 4.04 -3.94
C GLN A 128 -12.85 3.57 -4.96
N GLN A 129 -12.89 4.08 -6.18
CA GLN A 129 -11.94 3.71 -7.23
C GLN A 129 -10.51 4.12 -6.91
N PHE A 130 -10.27 5.25 -6.25
CA PHE A 130 -8.92 5.72 -5.97
C PHE A 130 -8.39 5.26 -4.62
N LEU A 131 -9.21 5.29 -3.57
CA LEU A 131 -8.75 4.95 -2.21
C LEU A 131 -8.80 3.46 -1.93
N LEU A 132 -9.77 2.74 -2.50
CA LEU A 132 -9.96 1.31 -2.28
C LEU A 132 -9.49 0.46 -3.46
N LEU A 133 -8.93 1.05 -4.50
CA LEU A 133 -8.50 0.30 -5.67
C LEU A 133 -7.58 -0.87 -5.29
N GLY A 134 -8.10 -2.08 -5.42
CA GLY A 134 -7.42 -3.30 -5.03
C GLY A 134 -7.50 -3.66 -3.53
N PHE A 135 -7.92 -2.74 -2.63
CA PHE A 135 -8.25 -3.07 -1.26
C PHE A 135 -9.73 -3.39 -1.15
N GLY A 136 -10.07 -4.66 -1.21
CA GLY A 136 -11.46 -5.06 -1.10
C GLY A 136 -12.30 -4.89 -2.37
N THR A 137 -11.74 -4.46 -3.49
CA THR A 137 -12.43 -4.39 -4.77
C THR A 137 -12.66 -5.79 -5.33
N ASP A 138 -13.91 -6.11 -5.67
CA ASP A 138 -14.25 -7.36 -6.37
C ASP A 138 -13.64 -7.34 -7.78
N ALA A 139 -13.15 -8.50 -8.24
CA ALA A 139 -12.56 -8.66 -9.57
C ALA A 139 -13.56 -8.31 -10.70
N LYS A 140 -14.86 -8.51 -10.47
CA LYS A 140 -15.92 -8.13 -11.41
C LYS A 140 -16.05 -6.61 -11.48
N GLU A 141 -16.14 -5.94 -10.33
CA GLU A 141 -16.20 -4.48 -10.24
C GLU A 141 -14.96 -3.84 -10.89
N LEU A 142 -13.78 -4.43 -10.67
CA LEU A 142 -12.54 -3.97 -11.28
C LEU A 142 -12.60 -4.05 -12.82
N LYS A 143 -13.11 -5.15 -13.39
CA LYS A 143 -13.28 -5.33 -14.84
C LYS A 143 -14.39 -4.44 -15.42
N GLU A 144 -15.42 -4.14 -14.64
CA GLU A 144 -16.48 -3.21 -15.05
C GLU A 144 -15.98 -1.75 -15.10
N ALA A 145 -15.11 -1.36 -14.17
CA ALA A 145 -14.57 -0.02 -14.10
C ALA A 145 -13.38 0.21 -15.03
N TYR A 146 -12.56 -0.83 -15.28
CA TYR A 146 -11.31 -0.73 -16.02
C TYR A 146 -11.15 -1.81 -17.11
N VAL A 147 -10.35 -1.49 -18.13
CA VAL A 147 -9.69 -2.49 -18.94
C VAL A 147 -8.42 -2.89 -18.20
N VAL A 148 -8.36 -4.14 -17.73
CA VAL A 148 -7.25 -4.65 -16.92
C VAL A 148 -6.33 -5.49 -17.77
N LYS A 149 -5.02 -5.25 -17.68
CA LYS A 149 -3.97 -6.03 -18.32
C LYS A 149 -2.91 -6.44 -17.32
N TYR A 150 -2.46 -7.69 -17.39
CA TYR A 150 -1.22 -8.11 -16.77
C TYR A 150 -0.04 -7.56 -17.58
N VAL A 151 0.95 -7.00 -16.90
CA VAL A 151 2.14 -6.43 -17.53
C VAL A 151 3.35 -7.32 -17.32
N ARG A 152 3.72 -7.59 -16.06
CA ARG A 152 4.86 -8.42 -15.68
C ARG A 152 4.88 -8.67 -14.16
N GLU A 153 5.75 -9.56 -13.74
CA GLU A 153 6.24 -9.63 -12.37
C GLU A 153 7.32 -8.58 -12.15
N GLU A 154 7.36 -7.99 -10.98
CA GLU A 154 8.32 -6.96 -10.63
C GLU A 154 8.52 -6.92 -9.10
N ASP A 155 9.77 -6.90 -8.66
CA ASP A 155 10.06 -6.73 -7.25
C ASP A 155 9.98 -5.24 -6.87
N LEU A 156 9.23 -4.95 -5.80
CA LEU A 156 9.21 -3.65 -5.13
C LEU A 156 9.92 -3.80 -3.78
N ASP A 157 11.14 -3.32 -3.68
CA ASP A 157 12.05 -3.54 -2.56
C ASP A 157 12.22 -5.06 -2.30
N GLU A 158 11.71 -5.56 -1.17
CA GLU A 158 11.78 -6.98 -0.79
C GLU A 158 10.53 -7.78 -1.15
N ASP A 159 9.48 -7.11 -1.67
CA ASP A 159 8.19 -7.71 -2.01
C ASP A 159 8.15 -8.13 -3.49
N SER A 160 7.87 -9.41 -3.75
CA SER A 160 7.51 -9.86 -5.10
C SER A 160 6.09 -9.41 -5.43
N THR A 161 5.93 -8.78 -6.57
CA THR A 161 4.65 -8.21 -7.00
C THR A 161 4.31 -8.56 -8.44
N VAL A 162 3.02 -8.60 -8.75
CA VAL A 162 2.50 -8.57 -10.11
C VAL A 162 2.05 -7.15 -10.46
N LEU A 163 2.49 -6.66 -11.60
CA LEU A 163 2.09 -5.36 -12.13
C LEU A 163 0.90 -5.52 -13.07
N LEU A 164 -0.18 -4.84 -12.73
CA LEU A 164 -1.37 -4.68 -13.56
C LEU A 164 -1.44 -3.25 -14.12
N GLU A 165 -1.82 -3.11 -15.40
CA GLU A 165 -2.22 -1.84 -15.99
C GLU A 165 -3.75 -1.78 -16.07
N LEU A 166 -4.34 -0.70 -15.56
CA LEU A 166 -5.76 -0.44 -15.53
C LEU A 166 -6.05 0.84 -16.31
N VAL A 167 -6.88 0.74 -17.35
CA VAL A 167 -7.34 1.90 -18.12
C VAL A 167 -8.81 2.12 -17.82
N PRO A 168 -9.21 3.32 -17.30
CA PRO A 168 -10.59 3.61 -16.97
C PRO A 168 -11.52 3.45 -18.19
N ARG A 169 -12.68 2.83 -17.98
CA ARG A 169 -13.72 2.73 -19.06
C ARG A 169 -14.59 3.98 -19.12
N ARG A 170 -14.78 4.66 -17.99
CA ARG A 170 -15.61 5.86 -17.92
C ARG A 170 -14.85 7.07 -18.45
N GLN A 171 -15.42 7.77 -19.45
CA GLN A 171 -14.77 8.90 -20.11
C GLN A 171 -14.46 10.05 -19.14
N ASN A 172 -15.35 10.34 -18.18
CA ASN A 172 -15.13 11.39 -17.19
C ASN A 172 -13.94 11.11 -16.25
N VAL A 173 -13.58 9.84 -16.04
CA VAL A 173 -12.38 9.41 -15.29
C VAL A 173 -11.16 9.45 -16.21
N LEU A 174 -11.29 8.93 -17.44
CA LEU A 174 -10.21 8.83 -18.42
C LEU A 174 -9.64 10.21 -18.79
N VAL A 175 -10.48 11.27 -18.80
CA VAL A 175 -10.03 12.66 -19.03
C VAL A 175 -9.07 13.14 -17.96
N GLN A 176 -9.16 12.64 -16.74
CA GLN A 176 -8.30 13.02 -15.61
C GLN A 176 -7.13 12.04 -15.43
N ILE A 177 -7.43 10.75 -15.46
CA ILE A 177 -6.47 9.65 -15.23
C ILE A 177 -6.42 8.79 -16.48
N SER A 178 -5.31 8.85 -17.21
CA SER A 178 -5.13 8.11 -18.45
C SER A 178 -4.97 6.61 -18.22
N LYS A 179 -4.29 6.22 -17.15
CA LYS A 179 -4.12 4.84 -16.70
C LYS A 179 -3.63 4.77 -15.26
N ILE A 180 -3.71 3.58 -14.69
CA ILE A 180 -3.21 3.28 -13.35
C ILE A 180 -2.32 2.04 -13.47
N HIS A 181 -1.15 2.08 -12.85
CA HIS A 181 -0.35 0.90 -12.57
C HIS A 181 -0.61 0.46 -11.13
N LEU A 182 -0.95 -0.80 -10.96
CA LEU A 182 -1.24 -1.42 -9.67
C LEU A 182 -0.26 -2.57 -9.45
N TRP A 183 0.62 -2.42 -8.47
CA TRP A 183 1.48 -3.49 -7.99
C TRP A 183 0.77 -4.23 -6.88
N VAL A 184 0.55 -5.51 -7.08
CA VAL A 184 -0.11 -6.40 -6.12
C VAL A 184 0.93 -7.34 -5.55
N ASN A 185 1.06 -7.36 -4.23
CA ASN A 185 1.98 -8.25 -3.52
C ASN A 185 1.52 -9.72 -3.70
N GLU A 186 2.42 -10.60 -4.11
CA GLU A 186 2.09 -12.01 -4.45
C GLU A 186 1.78 -12.90 -3.24
N GLU A 187 2.10 -12.44 -2.02
CA GLU A 187 1.82 -13.18 -0.81
C GLU A 187 0.46 -12.79 -0.22
N SER A 188 0.17 -11.50 -0.12
CA SER A 188 -1.07 -10.98 0.47
C SER A 188 -2.20 -10.77 -0.52
N TRP A 189 -1.89 -10.66 -1.81
CA TRP A 189 -2.81 -10.30 -2.90
C TRP A 189 -3.49 -8.95 -2.69
N LEU A 190 -2.83 -8.08 -1.94
CA LEU A 190 -3.23 -6.70 -1.69
C LEU A 190 -2.28 -5.72 -2.40
N PRO A 191 -2.72 -4.49 -2.66
CA PRO A 191 -1.87 -3.45 -3.22
C PRO A 191 -0.62 -3.19 -2.39
N ALA A 192 0.55 -3.22 -3.03
CA ALA A 192 1.81 -2.74 -2.49
C ALA A 192 2.06 -1.29 -2.94
N GLN A 193 1.67 -0.96 -4.18
CA GLN A 193 1.79 0.37 -4.75
C GLN A 193 0.74 0.62 -5.83
N GLN A 194 0.33 1.88 -5.95
CA GLN A 194 -0.49 2.38 -7.03
C GLN A 194 0.20 3.59 -7.65
N LYS A 195 0.18 3.70 -8.99
CA LYS A 195 0.64 4.89 -9.70
C LYS A 195 -0.44 5.34 -10.68
N PHE A 196 -0.96 6.53 -10.44
CA PHE A 196 -2.00 7.15 -11.25
C PHE A 196 -1.34 8.11 -12.24
N PHE A 197 -1.51 7.88 -13.52
CA PHE A 197 -1.00 8.75 -14.57
C PHE A 197 -2.09 9.74 -14.97
N GLU A 198 -1.86 11.01 -14.72
CA GLU A 198 -2.77 12.07 -15.13
C GLU A 198 -2.65 12.35 -16.63
N SER A 199 -3.70 12.88 -17.23
CA SER A 199 -3.69 13.23 -18.65
C SER A 199 -2.78 14.42 -18.98
N SER A 200 -2.40 15.20 -17.96
CA SER A 200 -1.37 16.26 -18.04
C SER A 200 0.05 15.72 -18.25
N GLY A 201 0.29 14.44 -18.00
CA GLY A 201 1.61 13.81 -17.92
C GLY A 201 2.16 13.73 -16.49
N ASP A 202 1.55 14.41 -15.54
CA ASP A 202 1.87 14.30 -14.12
C ASP A 202 1.45 12.92 -13.57
N TYR A 203 1.93 12.57 -12.38
CA TYR A 203 1.50 11.33 -11.76
C TYR A 203 1.53 11.37 -10.23
N LEU A 204 0.72 10.50 -9.65
CA LEU A 204 0.63 10.26 -8.21
C LEU A 204 1.08 8.84 -7.91
N ILE A 205 1.85 8.65 -6.84
CA ILE A 205 2.23 7.33 -6.33
C ILE A 205 1.72 7.21 -4.90
N ALA A 206 0.96 6.16 -4.62
CA ALA A 206 0.62 5.73 -3.28
C ALA A 206 1.34 4.41 -3.00
N ARG A 207 2.22 4.39 -1.99
CA ARG A 207 2.97 3.22 -1.58
C ARG A 207 2.56 2.80 -0.17
N TYR A 208 2.38 1.49 0.01
CA TYR A 208 1.93 0.91 1.26
C TYR A 208 3.03 0.02 1.83
N SER A 209 3.30 0.16 3.13
CA SER A 209 4.27 -0.69 3.83
C SER A 209 3.77 -1.06 5.23
N GLY A 210 4.36 -2.10 5.83
CA GLY A 210 3.96 -2.55 7.15
C GLY A 210 2.48 -2.93 7.25
N VAL A 211 1.94 -3.52 6.19
CA VAL A 211 0.53 -3.90 6.06
C VAL A 211 0.16 -4.92 7.13
N LYS A 212 -0.89 -4.63 7.90
CA LYS A 212 -1.46 -5.53 8.91
C LYS A 212 -2.92 -5.78 8.58
N VAL A 213 -3.25 -7.05 8.33
CA VAL A 213 -4.57 -7.49 7.91
C VAL A 213 -5.31 -8.13 9.07
N ASN A 214 -6.61 -7.85 9.18
CA ASN A 214 -7.54 -8.46 10.12
C ASN A 214 -7.10 -8.36 11.60
N ARG A 215 -6.41 -7.25 11.94
CA ARG A 215 -6.12 -6.91 13.35
C ARG A 215 -7.24 -6.04 13.88
N PRO A 216 -7.66 -6.25 15.15
CA PRO A 216 -8.71 -5.43 15.75
C PRO A 216 -8.37 -3.94 15.67
N LEU A 217 -9.32 -3.16 15.16
CA LEU A 217 -9.28 -1.70 15.16
C LEU A 217 -10.46 -1.20 16.00
N PRO A 218 -10.26 -0.31 16.98
CA PRO A 218 -11.36 0.24 17.77
C PRO A 218 -12.24 1.14 16.90
N ASN A 219 -13.54 1.16 17.15
CA ASN A 219 -14.48 2.00 16.38
C ASN A 219 -14.13 3.49 16.48
N SER A 220 -13.57 3.94 17.62
CA SER A 220 -13.08 5.30 17.81
C SER A 220 -11.97 5.71 16.82
N LYS A 221 -11.30 4.73 16.21
CA LYS A 221 -10.31 5.01 15.15
C LYS A 221 -10.95 5.67 13.93
N PHE A 222 -12.22 5.37 13.68
CA PHE A 222 -12.98 5.94 12.57
C PHE A 222 -13.86 7.12 12.98
N GLU A 223 -13.50 7.81 14.06
CA GLU A 223 -14.13 9.04 14.51
C GLU A 223 -13.18 10.23 14.29
N LEU A 224 -13.74 11.36 13.82
CA LEU A 224 -12.97 12.56 13.62
C LEU A 224 -12.83 13.30 14.96
N ASN A 225 -11.71 13.10 15.64
CA ASN A 225 -11.39 13.78 16.90
C ASN A 225 -10.90 15.21 16.64
N ALA A 226 -11.82 16.11 16.29
CA ALA A 226 -11.56 17.53 16.13
C ALA A 226 -12.12 18.32 17.32
N PRO A 227 -11.53 19.48 17.69
CA PRO A 227 -12.09 20.38 18.69
C PRO A 227 -13.54 20.79 18.34
N SER A 228 -14.36 20.99 19.36
CA SER A 228 -15.77 21.36 19.16
C SER A 228 -15.96 22.72 18.44
N ASN A 229 -14.95 23.59 18.52
CA ASN A 229 -14.91 24.88 17.82
C ASN A 229 -14.31 24.82 16.41
N ALA A 230 -14.02 23.63 15.88
CA ALA A 230 -13.53 23.50 14.52
C ALA A 230 -14.57 24.00 13.49
N LYS A 231 -14.15 24.86 12.58
CA LYS A 231 -15.03 25.43 11.54
C LYS A 231 -15.36 24.35 10.52
N ARG A 232 -16.64 24.05 10.31
CA ARG A 232 -17.11 23.12 9.28
C ARG A 232 -17.50 23.86 8.02
N ILE A 233 -16.95 23.42 6.87
CA ILE A 233 -17.18 23.99 5.55
C ILE A 233 -17.64 22.88 4.62
N LYS A 234 -18.84 23.04 4.05
CA LYS A 234 -19.34 22.14 2.99
C LYS A 234 -18.65 22.47 1.68
N MET A 235 -18.06 21.44 1.08
CA MET A 235 -17.40 21.51 -0.22
C MET A 235 -18.35 20.93 -1.27
N ASN A 236 -18.53 21.63 -2.37
CA ASN A 236 -19.44 21.23 -3.48
C ASN A 236 -18.71 20.27 -4.46
#